data_d9217914e6f8872239d8cd4f62c91e94
#
_entry.id   d9217914e6f8872239d8cd4f62c91e94
#
_cell.length_a   1.000
_cell.length_b   1.000
_cell.length_c   1.000
_cell.angle_alpha   90.00
_cell.angle_beta   90.00
_cell.angle_gamma   90.00
#
_symmetry.space_group_name_H-M   'P 1'
#
loop_
_entity.id
_entity.type
_entity.pdbx_description
1 polymer ?
#
loop_
_entity_poly.entity_id
_entity_poly.type
_entity_poly.pdbx_seq_one_letter_code
_entity_poly.pdbx_strand_id
1 'polypeptide(L)'
;MSRRRFLAGAALAVGALSACDGDAGSAASGTTTTPTAATSSTDGTTSGTGASVTTHAPTTTNAAGRARFVATGPTNQKRVALTLHTNGDLGLVGQLLDVFVSHKVHVTTFIVGEWLAANPSFASRIADGGHEFANHTYTHPTFANLSPAAMADEVTRCRDVLVRLTGSGGRCFRPSGTDDGTAVPSDVVLEVAGAAEYPVVLGFDIDPFDYQDPGSDAVTQRTLAAAKPGSIVSMHFGHAGTVAAIPAILDGLDQRGLTPVTISTLLGLR
;
A
#
# COMPACT_ATOMS: atom_id res chain seq x y z
N MET A 1 -26.80 -43.85 29.90
CA MET A 1 -25.74 -44.37 30.77
C MET A 1 -24.43 -44.07 30.06
N SER A 2 -23.54 -43.25 30.44
CA SER A 2 -22.91 -42.80 31.65
C SER A 2 -22.21 -41.45 31.38
N ARG A 3 -22.43 -40.49 32.25
CA ARG A 3 -21.75 -39.18 32.27
C ARG A 3 -20.32 -39.34 32.81
N ARG A 4 -19.33 -38.71 32.22
CA ARG A 4 -18.12 -38.29 32.97
C ARG A 4 -17.80 -36.83 32.68
N ARG A 5 -17.99 -36.02 33.70
CA ARG A 5 -17.43 -34.66 33.85
C ARG A 5 -15.97 -34.80 34.27
N PHE A 6 -15.10 -33.93 33.78
CA PHE A 6 -13.86 -33.57 34.47
C PHE A 6 -13.74 -32.03 34.55
N LEU A 7 -13.49 -31.62 35.77
CA LEU A 7 -13.33 -30.26 36.25
C LEU A 7 -11.90 -29.75 36.10
N ALA A 8 -11.78 -28.48 35.80
CA ALA A 8 -10.98 -27.42 36.42
C ALA A 8 -9.47 -27.60 36.64
N GLY A 9 -8.75 -26.54 36.24
CA GLY A 9 -7.40 -26.26 36.70
C GLY A 9 -6.99 -24.87 36.23
N ALA A 10 -7.34 -23.82 37.02
CA ALA A 10 -6.79 -22.47 36.91
C ALA A 10 -5.41 -22.42 37.54
N ALA A 11 -4.45 -21.81 36.94
CA ALA A 11 -3.22 -21.35 37.59
C ALA A 11 -2.89 -19.93 37.14
N LEU A 12 -3.10 -18.99 38.05
CA LEU A 12 -2.55 -17.65 38.05
C LEU A 12 -1.05 -17.71 38.40
N ALA A 13 -0.24 -16.99 37.64
CA ALA A 13 1.10 -16.60 38.08
C ALA A 13 1.28 -15.10 37.87
N VAL A 14 1.35 -14.41 39.02
CA VAL A 14 1.76 -13.00 39.17
C VAL A 14 3.26 -12.97 39.43
N GLY A 15 3.97 -12.04 38.83
CA GLY A 15 5.38 -11.74 39.14
C GLY A 15 5.81 -10.53 38.32
N ALA A 16 5.73 -9.39 38.90
CA ALA A 16 6.61 -8.57 39.72
C ALA A 16 7.61 -7.74 38.88
N LEU A 17 7.38 -6.43 39.01
CA LEU A 17 8.19 -5.28 38.62
C LEU A 17 9.66 -5.38 39.07
N SER A 18 10.56 -4.86 38.21
CA SER A 18 11.83 -4.27 38.69
C SER A 18 12.13 -3.02 37.87
N ALA A 19 12.08 -1.89 38.52
CA ALA A 19 12.62 -0.61 38.07
C ALA A 19 14.11 -0.55 38.46
N CYS A 20 14.93 0.06 37.62
CA CYS A 20 16.21 0.62 38.02
C CYS A 20 16.39 1.97 37.33
N ASP A 21 16.39 2.99 38.19
CA ASP A 21 16.88 4.35 37.97
C ASP A 21 18.44 4.38 37.90
N GLY A 22 18.95 5.43 37.28
CA GLY A 22 20.35 5.88 37.39
C GLY A 22 20.76 6.64 36.15
N ASP A 23 20.86 7.79 36.11
CA ASP A 23 21.35 9.06 36.70
C ASP A 23 22.41 9.71 35.81
N ALA A 24 22.30 11.00 35.78
CA ALA A 24 22.93 12.11 35.12
C ALA A 24 24.47 12.07 34.92
N GLY A 25 24.91 12.90 33.93
CA GLY A 25 26.28 13.44 33.87
C GLY A 25 26.60 14.05 32.51
N SER A 26 26.41 15.28 32.40
CA SER A 26 27.30 16.45 32.36
C SER A 26 27.90 16.89 31.02
N ALA A 27 27.73 18.18 30.81
CA ALA A 27 28.10 19.05 29.71
C ALA A 27 29.63 19.07 29.38
N ALA A 28 29.96 19.42 28.14
CA ALA A 28 31.11 20.27 27.81
C ALA A 28 30.91 21.01 26.48
N SER A 29 31.09 22.29 26.54
CA SER A 29 31.16 23.31 25.49
C SER A 29 32.34 23.09 24.53
N GLY A 30 32.22 23.67 23.33
CA GLY A 30 33.41 23.92 22.52
C GLY A 30 33.15 24.34 21.09
N THR A 31 33.04 25.64 20.89
CA THR A 31 33.66 26.56 19.92
C THR A 31 33.35 26.50 18.46
N THR A 32 32.74 27.59 18.06
CA THR A 32 32.66 28.28 16.77
C THR A 32 34.00 28.34 16.00
N THR A 33 33.99 28.07 14.69
CA THR A 33 34.82 28.76 13.71
C THR A 33 34.17 28.72 12.33
N THR A 34 33.84 29.90 11.82
CA THR A 34 33.64 30.21 10.39
C THR A 34 35.00 30.51 9.76
N PRO A 35 35.19 30.20 8.47
CA PRO A 35 35.61 31.24 7.55
C PRO A 35 34.94 31.18 6.16
N THR A 36 34.44 32.30 5.74
CA THR A 36 34.80 33.20 4.63
C THR A 36 34.98 32.61 3.23
N ALA A 37 34.21 33.24 2.36
CA ALA A 37 34.12 33.10 0.91
C ALA A 37 35.42 33.26 0.13
N ALA A 38 35.53 32.59 -1.01
CA ALA A 38 36.35 33.05 -2.13
C ALA A 38 35.63 32.70 -3.46
N THR A 39 35.36 33.75 -4.21
CA THR A 39 34.93 33.80 -5.61
C THR A 39 36.09 33.46 -6.54
N SER A 40 35.84 32.68 -7.60
CA SER A 40 36.54 32.90 -8.88
C SER A 40 35.77 32.25 -10.04
N SER A 41 35.45 33.10 -11.00
CA SER A 41 34.90 32.80 -12.31
C SER A 41 35.97 32.18 -13.23
N THR A 42 35.61 31.23 -14.09
CA THR A 42 36.18 31.13 -15.44
C THR A 42 35.20 30.39 -16.39
N ASP A 43 34.98 31.00 -17.52
CA ASP A 43 34.29 30.54 -18.72
C ASP A 43 34.93 29.25 -19.30
N GLY A 44 34.11 28.41 -19.89
CA GLY A 44 34.56 27.28 -20.68
C GLY A 44 33.40 26.68 -21.52
N THR A 45 33.22 27.25 -22.71
CA THR A 45 32.36 26.73 -23.78
C THR A 45 32.90 25.42 -24.31
N THR A 46 32.08 24.34 -24.32
CA THR A 46 32.23 23.24 -25.28
C THR A 46 30.87 22.61 -25.62
N SER A 47 30.60 22.60 -26.92
CA SER A 47 29.50 21.92 -27.59
C SER A 47 29.61 20.39 -27.44
N GLY A 48 28.49 19.73 -27.17
CA GLY A 48 28.42 18.26 -27.15
C GLY A 48 27.00 17.75 -27.30
N THR A 49 26.68 17.38 -28.53
CA THR A 49 25.76 16.34 -29.04
C THR A 49 24.52 15.95 -28.22
N GLY A 50 23.35 16.18 -28.85
CA GLY A 50 22.03 15.84 -28.35
C GLY A 50 21.82 14.34 -28.11
N ALA A 51 21.37 14.03 -26.91
CA ALA A 51 20.69 12.80 -26.62
C ALA A 51 19.18 13.08 -26.63
N SER A 52 18.45 12.43 -27.55
CA SER A 52 16.99 12.47 -27.59
C SER A 52 16.43 11.93 -26.29
N VAL A 53 15.92 12.82 -25.45
CA VAL A 53 15.06 12.46 -24.32
C VAL A 53 13.70 12.14 -24.89
N THR A 54 13.33 10.85 -24.85
CA THR A 54 11.97 10.40 -25.16
C THR A 54 11.03 10.98 -24.11
N THR A 55 10.34 12.03 -24.45
CA THR A 55 9.28 12.63 -23.64
C THR A 55 8.11 11.65 -23.56
N HIS A 56 7.94 11.00 -22.41
CA HIS A 56 6.68 10.33 -22.09
C HIS A 56 5.57 11.38 -22.03
N ALA A 57 4.48 11.11 -22.78
CA ALA A 57 3.31 11.99 -22.81
C ALA A 57 2.74 12.20 -21.39
N PRO A 58 2.38 13.42 -20.99
CA PRO A 58 1.85 13.68 -19.66
C PRO A 58 0.50 13.01 -19.49
N THR A 59 0.39 12.18 -18.47
CA THR A 59 -0.89 11.70 -17.94
C THR A 59 -1.70 12.93 -17.50
N THR A 60 -2.93 13.06 -17.97
CA THR A 60 -3.82 14.19 -17.69
C THR A 60 -4.02 14.36 -16.18
N THR A 61 -3.21 15.21 -15.57
CA THR A 61 -3.49 15.84 -14.28
C THR A 61 -4.62 16.82 -14.46
N ASN A 62 -5.59 16.84 -13.53
CA ASN A 62 -6.56 17.93 -13.45
C ASN A 62 -5.83 19.29 -13.45
N ALA A 63 -6.45 20.33 -13.96
CA ALA A 63 -5.88 21.67 -14.22
C ALA A 63 -5.23 22.40 -13.01
N ALA A 64 -5.07 21.73 -11.86
CA ALA A 64 -4.44 22.24 -10.64
C ALA A 64 -3.33 21.33 -10.08
N GLY A 65 -2.91 20.26 -10.77
CA GLY A 65 -1.89 19.35 -10.22
C GLY A 65 -2.34 18.54 -9.00
N ARG A 66 -3.65 18.48 -8.72
CA ARG A 66 -4.24 17.79 -7.57
C ARG A 66 -4.81 16.45 -7.99
N ALA A 67 -4.58 15.38 -7.19
CA ALA A 67 -5.17 14.08 -7.39
C ALA A 67 -6.69 14.10 -7.13
N ARG A 68 -7.43 13.20 -7.80
CA ARG A 68 -8.84 12.94 -7.48
C ARG A 68 -8.96 11.77 -6.52
N PHE A 69 -9.92 11.82 -5.59
CA PHE A 69 -10.26 10.70 -4.72
C PHE A 69 -11.27 9.76 -5.38
N VAL A 70 -11.07 8.46 -5.20
CA VAL A 70 -11.96 7.40 -5.71
C VAL A 70 -12.07 6.28 -4.68
N ALA A 71 -13.27 5.99 -4.18
CA ALA A 71 -13.54 4.87 -3.28
C ALA A 71 -14.29 3.72 -3.96
N THR A 72 -14.92 3.98 -5.11
CA THR A 72 -15.64 2.98 -5.91
C THR A 72 -15.44 3.25 -7.39
N GLY A 73 -15.42 2.19 -8.19
CA GLY A 73 -15.37 2.26 -9.64
C GLY A 73 -16.75 2.45 -10.30
N PRO A 74 -16.80 2.47 -11.65
CA PRO A 74 -18.05 2.53 -12.40
C PRO A 74 -18.96 1.32 -12.14
N THR A 75 -20.26 1.57 -11.91
CA THR A 75 -21.24 0.54 -11.60
C THR A 75 -21.93 -0.08 -12.83
N ASN A 76 -21.70 0.49 -14.02
CA ASN A 76 -22.27 0.00 -15.29
C ASN A 76 -21.50 -1.18 -15.88
N GLN A 77 -20.40 -1.64 -15.23
CA GLN A 77 -19.61 -2.80 -15.61
C GLN A 77 -19.60 -3.79 -14.45
N LYS A 78 -19.78 -5.07 -14.75
CA LYS A 78 -19.72 -6.14 -13.74
C LYS A 78 -18.28 -6.47 -13.34
N ARG A 79 -17.56 -5.47 -12.85
CA ARG A 79 -16.15 -5.56 -12.43
C ARG A 79 -15.99 -5.16 -10.97
N VAL A 80 -15.05 -5.79 -10.29
CA VAL A 80 -14.62 -5.47 -8.92
C VAL A 80 -13.09 -5.44 -8.89
N ALA A 81 -12.50 -4.67 -7.98
CA ALA A 81 -11.05 -4.72 -7.76
C ALA A 81 -10.74 -5.34 -6.41
N LEU A 82 -9.91 -6.38 -6.41
CA LEU A 82 -9.27 -6.88 -5.20
C LEU A 82 -7.94 -6.16 -5.05
N THR A 83 -7.75 -5.48 -3.92
CA THR A 83 -6.53 -4.72 -3.62
C THR A 83 -5.91 -5.23 -2.34
N LEU A 84 -4.57 -5.35 -2.32
CA LEU A 84 -3.84 -5.94 -1.20
C LEU A 84 -2.68 -5.02 -0.78
N HIS A 85 -2.56 -4.79 0.53
CA HIS A 85 -1.42 -4.07 1.11
C HIS A 85 -0.27 -5.05 1.35
N THR A 86 0.94 -4.66 0.95
CA THR A 86 2.13 -5.52 1.08
C THR A 86 2.81 -5.34 2.42
N ASN A 87 2.60 -6.29 3.31
CA ASN A 87 3.35 -6.44 4.57
C ASN A 87 3.24 -7.90 5.04
N GLY A 88 3.85 -8.23 6.17
CA GLY A 88 3.68 -9.51 6.84
C GLY A 88 4.59 -10.65 6.34
N ASP A 89 4.21 -11.86 6.64
CA ASP A 89 4.99 -13.09 6.39
C ASP A 89 5.18 -13.37 4.90
N LEU A 90 6.45 -13.50 4.49
CA LEU A 90 6.83 -13.67 3.08
C LEU A 90 6.33 -14.99 2.47
N GLY A 91 6.19 -16.04 3.28
CA GLY A 91 5.64 -17.32 2.84
C GLY A 91 4.16 -17.19 2.49
N LEU A 92 3.39 -16.50 3.34
CA LEU A 92 1.96 -16.22 3.08
C LEU A 92 1.78 -15.27 1.89
N VAL A 93 2.62 -14.24 1.74
CA VAL A 93 2.64 -13.40 0.53
C VAL A 93 2.82 -14.25 -0.72
N GLY A 94 3.80 -15.16 -0.67
CA GLY A 94 4.06 -16.07 -1.78
C GLY A 94 2.88 -16.96 -2.12
N GLN A 95 2.28 -17.61 -1.13
CA GLN A 95 1.10 -18.46 -1.30
C GLN A 95 -0.08 -17.69 -1.91
N LEU A 96 -0.32 -16.46 -1.45
CA LEU A 96 -1.42 -15.64 -1.95
C LEU A 96 -1.24 -15.27 -3.42
N LEU A 97 -0.02 -14.90 -3.84
CA LEU A 97 0.30 -14.65 -5.25
C LEU A 97 0.09 -15.91 -6.11
N ASP A 98 0.50 -17.09 -5.62
CA ASP A 98 0.30 -18.36 -6.32
C ASP A 98 -1.19 -18.70 -6.49
N VAL A 99 -2.03 -18.40 -5.49
CA VAL A 99 -3.49 -18.55 -5.59
C VAL A 99 -4.05 -17.67 -6.71
N PHE A 100 -3.69 -16.40 -6.79
CA PHE A 100 -4.16 -15.52 -7.87
C PHE A 100 -3.70 -15.98 -9.26
N VAL A 101 -2.44 -16.38 -9.39
CA VAL A 101 -1.91 -16.92 -10.66
C VAL A 101 -2.66 -18.18 -11.08
N SER A 102 -2.93 -19.11 -10.14
CA SER A 102 -3.65 -20.36 -10.44
C SER A 102 -5.08 -20.11 -10.92
N HIS A 103 -5.73 -19.06 -10.41
CA HIS A 103 -7.07 -18.62 -10.83
C HIS A 103 -7.05 -17.64 -12.02
N LYS A 104 -5.87 -17.26 -12.54
CA LYS A 104 -5.70 -16.28 -13.63
C LYS A 104 -6.33 -14.92 -13.32
N VAL A 105 -6.26 -14.50 -12.08
CA VAL A 105 -6.80 -13.23 -11.59
C VAL A 105 -5.66 -12.27 -11.33
N HIS A 106 -5.78 -11.06 -11.89
CA HIS A 106 -4.84 -9.97 -11.64
C HIS A 106 -5.42 -9.01 -10.62
N VAL A 107 -4.61 -8.63 -9.64
CA VAL A 107 -4.98 -7.75 -8.53
C VAL A 107 -4.09 -6.51 -8.51
N THR A 108 -4.45 -5.50 -7.71
CA THR A 108 -3.59 -4.34 -7.46
C THR A 108 -2.93 -4.46 -6.10
N THR A 109 -1.60 -4.43 -6.07
CA THR A 109 -0.79 -4.51 -4.86
C THR A 109 -0.37 -3.10 -4.44
N PHE A 110 -0.83 -2.67 -3.26
CA PHE A 110 -0.44 -1.42 -2.62
C PHE A 110 0.85 -1.63 -1.84
N ILE A 111 1.94 -1.12 -2.38
CA ILE A 111 3.30 -1.39 -1.91
C ILE A 111 3.68 -0.47 -0.77
N VAL A 112 4.07 -1.07 0.35
CA VAL A 112 4.87 -0.42 1.38
C VAL A 112 6.33 -0.40 0.91
N GLY A 113 6.89 0.79 0.69
CA GLY A 113 8.18 0.95 0.01
C GLY A 113 9.33 0.26 0.73
N GLU A 114 9.39 0.38 2.06
CA GLU A 114 10.40 -0.27 2.89
C GLU A 114 10.34 -1.80 2.78
N TRP A 115 9.13 -2.35 2.78
CA TRP A 115 8.94 -3.79 2.62
C TRP A 115 9.48 -4.29 1.26
N LEU A 116 9.17 -3.60 0.15
CA LEU A 116 9.65 -4.00 -1.17
C LEU A 116 11.16 -3.77 -1.31
N ALA A 117 11.70 -2.70 -0.71
CA ALA A 117 13.14 -2.45 -0.69
C ALA A 117 13.92 -3.55 0.04
N ALA A 118 13.36 -4.07 1.13
CA ALA A 118 13.92 -5.21 1.88
C ALA A 118 13.73 -6.55 1.16
N ASN A 119 12.72 -6.68 0.29
CA ASN A 119 12.35 -7.93 -0.38
C ASN A 119 12.25 -7.75 -1.90
N PRO A 120 13.33 -7.33 -2.61
CA PRO A 120 13.26 -6.90 -4.02
C PRO A 120 12.85 -8.01 -5.00
N SER A 121 13.03 -9.28 -4.64
CA SER A 121 12.60 -10.42 -5.47
C SER A 121 11.08 -10.49 -5.65
N PHE A 122 10.30 -9.92 -4.74
CA PHE A 122 8.85 -9.84 -4.90
C PHE A 122 8.41 -8.87 -6.00
N ALA A 123 9.25 -7.91 -6.40
CA ALA A 123 8.96 -7.06 -7.55
C ALA A 123 8.75 -7.90 -8.82
N SER A 124 9.69 -8.81 -9.13
CA SER A 124 9.54 -9.72 -10.27
C SER A 124 8.34 -10.66 -10.08
N ARG A 125 8.17 -11.25 -8.89
CA ARG A 125 7.08 -12.20 -8.64
C ARG A 125 5.68 -11.58 -8.82
N ILE A 126 5.49 -10.34 -8.36
CA ILE A 126 4.25 -9.58 -8.54
C ILE A 126 4.05 -9.24 -10.02
N ALA A 127 5.12 -8.76 -10.71
CA ALA A 127 5.06 -8.41 -12.12
C ALA A 127 4.78 -9.61 -13.02
N ASP A 128 5.47 -10.73 -12.80
CA ASP A 128 5.33 -11.98 -13.59
C ASP A 128 3.93 -12.58 -13.41
N GLY A 129 3.29 -12.38 -12.27
CA GLY A 129 1.88 -12.71 -12.02
C GLY A 129 0.89 -11.77 -12.71
N GLY A 130 1.35 -10.73 -13.41
CA GLY A 130 0.49 -9.74 -14.08
C GLY A 130 -0.24 -8.80 -13.12
N HIS A 131 0.19 -8.73 -11.86
CA HIS A 131 -0.41 -7.85 -10.86
C HIS A 131 0.04 -6.40 -11.04
N GLU A 132 -0.83 -5.46 -10.68
CA GLU A 132 -0.56 -4.04 -10.75
C GLU A 132 0.12 -3.55 -9.46
N PHE A 133 1.08 -2.62 -9.60
CA PHE A 133 1.71 -1.91 -8.48
C PHE A 133 1.03 -0.58 -8.22
N ALA A 134 0.85 -0.27 -6.95
CA ALA A 134 0.39 1.03 -6.47
C ALA A 134 1.18 1.44 -5.21
N ASN A 135 1.20 2.73 -4.89
CA ASN A 135 1.94 3.27 -3.76
C ASN A 135 1.12 3.24 -2.47
N HIS A 136 1.71 2.76 -1.37
CA HIS A 136 1.10 2.73 -0.03
C HIS A 136 2.00 3.31 1.05
N THR A 137 2.70 4.41 0.74
CA THR A 137 3.72 5.04 1.59
C THR A 137 5.00 4.22 1.72
N TYR A 138 6.03 4.81 2.31
CA TYR A 138 7.32 4.13 2.46
C TYR A 138 7.38 3.28 3.73
N THR A 139 7.05 3.86 4.92
CA THR A 139 7.14 3.20 6.23
C THR A 139 5.79 2.79 6.82
N HIS A 140 4.69 3.03 6.10
CA HIS A 140 3.32 2.73 6.55
C HIS A 140 2.88 3.46 7.84
N PRO A 141 3.08 4.78 7.97
CA PRO A 141 2.63 5.55 9.13
C PRO A 141 1.10 5.78 9.11
N THR A 142 0.53 6.28 10.20
CA THR A 142 -0.79 6.90 10.16
C THR A 142 -0.68 8.22 9.38
N PHE A 143 -0.92 8.15 8.06
CA PHE A 143 -0.57 9.20 7.11
C PHE A 143 -1.21 10.54 7.43
N ALA A 144 -2.45 10.54 7.90
CA ALA A 144 -3.19 11.76 8.25
C ALA A 144 -2.54 12.58 9.41
N ASN A 145 -1.67 11.95 10.20
CA ASN A 145 -0.99 12.60 11.33
C ASN A 145 0.34 13.27 10.93
N LEU A 146 0.77 13.12 9.68
CA LEU A 146 2.03 13.65 9.20
C LEU A 146 1.92 15.13 8.82
N SER A 147 3.05 15.86 8.90
CA SER A 147 3.16 17.17 8.25
C SER A 147 3.16 17.02 6.71
N PRO A 148 2.79 18.06 5.95
CA PRO A 148 2.80 18.00 4.48
C PRO A 148 4.15 17.57 3.89
N ALA A 149 5.26 18.01 4.48
CA ALA A 149 6.61 17.63 4.05
C ALA A 149 6.89 16.14 4.31
N ALA A 150 6.48 15.60 5.46
CA ALA A 150 6.63 14.19 5.77
C ALA A 150 5.71 13.30 4.90
N MET A 151 4.48 13.78 4.58
CA MET A 151 3.60 13.12 3.61
C MET A 151 4.28 13.00 2.24
N ALA A 152 4.88 14.11 1.74
CA ALA A 152 5.58 14.12 0.46
C ALA A 152 6.79 13.17 0.45
N ASP A 153 7.57 13.12 1.54
CA ASP A 153 8.70 12.20 1.69
C ASP A 153 8.24 10.74 1.62
N GLU A 154 7.21 10.36 2.37
CA GLU A 154 6.64 9.01 2.39
C GLU A 154 6.18 8.55 1.00
N VAL A 155 5.46 9.41 0.28
CA VAL A 155 4.96 9.08 -1.06
C VAL A 155 6.10 8.99 -2.08
N THR A 156 7.05 9.95 -2.05
CA THR A 156 8.15 10.02 -3.01
C THR A 156 9.13 8.85 -2.82
N ARG A 157 9.53 8.54 -1.59
CA ARG A 157 10.43 7.42 -1.29
C ARG A 157 9.84 6.08 -1.74
N CYS A 158 8.57 5.85 -1.51
CA CYS A 158 7.91 4.64 -2.01
C CYS A 158 7.89 4.62 -3.54
N ARG A 159 7.55 5.75 -4.20
CA ARG A 159 7.59 5.87 -5.65
C ARG A 159 8.98 5.56 -6.23
N ASP A 160 10.04 6.06 -5.60
CA ASP A 160 11.41 5.82 -6.04
C ASP A 160 11.80 4.34 -5.96
N VAL A 161 11.35 3.62 -4.92
CA VAL A 161 11.52 2.16 -4.82
C VAL A 161 10.78 1.45 -5.95
N LEU A 162 9.53 1.82 -6.19
CA LEU A 162 8.72 1.25 -7.28
C LEU A 162 9.39 1.48 -8.63
N VAL A 163 9.78 2.71 -8.96
CA VAL A 163 10.46 3.04 -10.22
C VAL A 163 11.76 2.25 -10.37
N ARG A 164 12.57 2.18 -9.33
CA ARG A 164 13.84 1.46 -9.37
C ARG A 164 13.67 -0.04 -9.60
N LEU A 165 12.66 -0.68 -9.00
CA LEU A 165 12.51 -2.13 -9.02
C LEU A 165 11.56 -2.64 -10.11
N THR A 166 10.64 -1.79 -10.61
CA THR A 166 9.61 -2.20 -11.58
C THR A 166 9.58 -1.35 -12.84
N GLY A 167 10.35 -0.27 -12.89
CA GLY A 167 10.35 0.69 -14.00
C GLY A 167 9.16 1.66 -13.98
N SER A 168 8.27 1.60 -12.97
CA SER A 168 7.07 2.46 -12.87
C SER A 168 6.75 2.80 -11.42
N GLY A 169 6.32 4.03 -11.14
CA GLY A 169 5.83 4.43 -9.82
C GLY A 169 4.42 3.94 -9.48
N GLY A 170 3.77 3.21 -10.39
CA GLY A 170 2.35 2.89 -10.28
C GLY A 170 1.44 4.06 -10.73
N ARG A 171 0.12 3.84 -10.73
CA ARG A 171 -0.87 4.81 -11.24
C ARG A 171 -1.77 5.41 -10.16
N CYS A 172 -1.75 4.85 -8.97
CA CYS A 172 -2.54 5.34 -7.84
C CYS A 172 -1.78 5.23 -6.53
N PHE A 173 -2.21 6.02 -5.59
CA PHE A 173 -1.71 6.09 -4.24
C PHE A 173 -2.86 5.82 -3.27
N ARG A 174 -2.61 5.09 -2.19
CA ARG A 174 -3.51 4.94 -1.04
C ARG A 174 -2.77 5.37 0.22
N PRO A 175 -3.29 6.35 1.00
CA PRO A 175 -2.71 6.68 2.29
C PRO A 175 -2.76 5.48 3.24
N SER A 176 -1.71 5.28 4.03
CA SER A 176 -1.67 4.25 5.08
C SER A 176 -2.44 4.70 6.34
N GLY A 177 -2.93 3.73 7.13
CA GLY A 177 -3.65 4.01 8.38
C GLY A 177 -4.99 4.73 8.16
N THR A 178 -5.74 4.35 7.12
CA THR A 178 -7.08 4.87 6.82
C THR A 178 -8.12 3.88 7.33
N ASP A 179 -8.93 4.29 8.32
CA ASP A 179 -9.97 3.44 8.93
C ASP A 179 -11.26 3.40 8.09
N ASP A 180 -11.60 4.51 7.42
CA ASP A 180 -12.77 4.61 6.53
C ASP A 180 -12.31 4.87 5.09
N GLY A 181 -12.34 3.81 4.28
CA GLY A 181 -11.95 3.86 2.87
C GLY A 181 -12.85 4.72 1.98
N THR A 182 -14.02 5.16 2.47
CA THR A 182 -14.95 6.04 1.74
C THR A 182 -14.77 7.50 2.09
N ALA A 183 -14.09 7.80 3.19
CA ALA A 183 -13.84 9.17 3.64
C ALA A 183 -12.89 9.90 2.67
N VAL A 184 -13.34 11.05 2.16
CA VAL A 184 -12.51 11.89 1.30
C VAL A 184 -11.34 12.45 2.13
N PRO A 185 -10.08 12.20 1.74
CA PRO A 185 -8.93 12.73 2.47
C PRO A 185 -8.84 14.26 2.35
N SER A 186 -8.05 14.88 3.24
CA SER A 186 -7.84 16.33 3.20
C SER A 186 -7.24 16.79 1.87
N ASP A 187 -7.44 18.07 1.56
CA ASP A 187 -6.89 18.70 0.36
C ASP A 187 -5.38 18.53 0.24
N VAL A 188 -4.68 18.63 1.38
CA VAL A 188 -3.23 18.45 1.45
C VAL A 188 -2.80 17.04 0.96
N VAL A 189 -3.53 16.00 1.32
CA VAL A 189 -3.25 14.63 0.85
C VAL A 189 -3.40 14.54 -0.67
N LEU A 190 -4.45 15.14 -1.23
CA LEU A 190 -4.69 15.15 -2.68
C LEU A 190 -3.66 15.99 -3.44
N GLU A 191 -3.19 17.09 -2.85
CA GLU A 191 -2.13 17.94 -3.41
C GLU A 191 -0.78 17.20 -3.38
N VAL A 192 -0.41 16.60 -2.27
CA VAL A 192 0.82 15.81 -2.13
C VAL A 192 0.85 14.65 -3.13
N ALA A 193 -0.27 13.92 -3.25
CA ALA A 193 -0.37 12.84 -4.23
C ALA A 193 -0.22 13.34 -5.66
N GLY A 194 -0.89 14.44 -6.00
CA GLY A 194 -0.81 15.06 -7.33
C GLY A 194 0.60 15.57 -7.66
N ALA A 195 1.28 16.20 -6.69
CA ALA A 195 2.67 16.64 -6.84
C ALA A 195 3.65 15.46 -7.03
N ALA A 196 3.35 14.30 -6.46
CA ALA A 196 4.09 13.06 -6.67
C ALA A 196 3.64 12.28 -7.94
N GLU A 197 2.89 12.92 -8.84
CA GLU A 197 2.39 12.39 -10.12
C GLU A 197 1.37 11.24 -9.99
N TYR A 198 0.67 11.13 -8.86
CA TYR A 198 -0.46 10.22 -8.71
C TYR A 198 -1.77 10.94 -9.05
N PRO A 199 -2.42 10.62 -10.19
CA PRO A 199 -3.69 11.25 -10.57
C PRO A 199 -4.86 10.80 -9.70
N VAL A 200 -4.71 9.68 -8.97
CA VAL A 200 -5.75 9.06 -8.16
C VAL A 200 -5.24 8.74 -6.76
N VAL A 201 -5.93 9.26 -5.76
CA VAL A 201 -5.91 8.75 -4.39
C VAL A 201 -7.04 7.73 -4.25
N LEU A 202 -6.69 6.49 -3.91
CA LEU A 202 -7.64 5.39 -3.89
C LEU A 202 -8.09 5.05 -2.48
N GLY A 203 -9.40 5.09 -2.25
CA GLY A 203 -10.06 4.47 -1.11
C GLY A 203 -10.54 3.06 -1.41
N PHE A 204 -11.55 2.61 -0.67
CA PHE A 204 -12.22 1.33 -0.84
C PHE A 204 -13.63 1.42 -0.25
N ASP A 205 -14.57 0.58 -0.73
CA ASP A 205 -15.92 0.48 -0.17
C ASP A 205 -16.17 -0.85 0.56
N ILE A 206 -15.18 -1.76 0.54
CA ILE A 206 -15.24 -3.04 1.26
C ILE A 206 -13.95 -3.25 2.03
N ASP A 207 -14.08 -3.41 3.36
CA ASP A 207 -13.03 -3.89 4.25
C ASP A 207 -13.55 -5.17 4.96
N PRO A 208 -13.00 -6.34 4.69
CA PRO A 208 -13.36 -7.57 5.39
C PRO A 208 -12.71 -7.67 6.77
N PHE A 209 -11.87 -6.71 7.16
CA PHE A 209 -11.08 -6.70 8.40
C PHE A 209 -10.21 -7.96 8.55
N ASP A 210 -9.62 -8.40 7.45
CA ASP A 210 -8.78 -9.60 7.38
C ASP A 210 -7.52 -9.49 8.25
N TYR A 211 -7.00 -8.28 8.43
CA TYR A 211 -5.88 -7.96 9.32
C TYR A 211 -6.15 -8.22 10.82
N GLN A 212 -7.41 -8.44 11.20
CA GLN A 212 -7.80 -8.83 12.55
C GLN A 212 -7.80 -10.36 12.75
N ASP A 213 -7.41 -11.12 11.73
CA ASP A 213 -7.42 -12.60 11.71
C ASP A 213 -8.76 -13.25 12.12
N PRO A 214 -9.90 -12.79 11.56
CA PRO A 214 -11.22 -13.32 11.94
C PRO A 214 -11.51 -14.71 11.39
N GLY A 215 -10.58 -15.30 10.62
CA GLY A 215 -10.73 -16.57 9.91
C GLY A 215 -11.29 -16.39 8.49
N SER A 216 -11.01 -17.41 7.64
CA SER A 216 -11.33 -17.37 6.21
C SER A 216 -12.83 -17.21 5.92
N ASP A 217 -13.70 -17.86 6.71
CA ASP A 217 -15.15 -17.81 6.51
C ASP A 217 -15.68 -16.38 6.71
N ALA A 218 -15.21 -15.68 7.75
CA ALA A 218 -15.61 -14.32 8.03
C ALA A 218 -15.12 -13.34 6.93
N VAL A 219 -13.86 -13.49 6.46
CA VAL A 219 -13.31 -12.71 5.36
C VAL A 219 -14.14 -12.93 4.09
N THR A 220 -14.44 -14.18 3.74
CA THR A 220 -15.25 -14.55 2.59
C THR A 220 -16.65 -13.95 2.67
N GLN A 221 -17.34 -14.17 3.80
CA GLN A 221 -18.69 -13.69 4.01
C GLN A 221 -18.80 -12.17 3.92
N ARG A 222 -17.91 -11.44 4.61
CA ARG A 222 -17.92 -9.97 4.61
C ARG A 222 -17.66 -9.41 3.21
N THR A 223 -16.68 -9.96 2.49
CA THR A 223 -16.36 -9.57 1.12
C THR A 223 -17.54 -9.80 0.20
N LEU A 224 -18.08 -11.01 0.18
CA LEU A 224 -19.16 -11.35 -0.74
C LEU A 224 -20.49 -10.65 -0.39
N ALA A 225 -20.81 -10.43 0.88
CA ALA A 225 -22.05 -9.74 1.26
C ALA A 225 -22.10 -8.29 0.73
N ALA A 226 -20.95 -7.61 0.65
CA ALA A 226 -20.87 -6.22 0.22
C ALA A 226 -20.56 -6.05 -1.28
N ALA A 227 -20.00 -7.09 -1.96
CA ALA A 227 -19.53 -7.01 -3.33
C ALA A 227 -20.66 -6.70 -4.34
N LYS A 228 -20.44 -5.66 -5.14
CA LYS A 228 -21.31 -5.17 -6.21
C LYS A 228 -20.47 -4.61 -7.36
N PRO A 229 -21.05 -4.33 -8.54
CA PRO A 229 -20.30 -3.68 -9.62
C PRO A 229 -19.62 -2.39 -9.17
N GLY A 230 -18.34 -2.25 -9.46
CA GLY A 230 -17.53 -1.10 -9.08
C GLY A 230 -16.87 -1.20 -7.71
N SER A 231 -17.14 -2.22 -6.90
CA SER A 231 -16.54 -2.36 -5.58
C SER A 231 -15.02 -2.47 -5.63
N ILE A 232 -14.38 -1.86 -4.63
CA ILE A 232 -12.95 -1.92 -4.36
C ILE A 232 -12.75 -2.54 -2.98
N VAL A 233 -12.15 -3.73 -2.94
CA VAL A 233 -11.93 -4.48 -1.69
C VAL A 233 -10.52 -4.21 -1.18
N SER A 234 -10.38 -3.86 0.10
CA SER A 234 -9.09 -3.67 0.79
C SER A 234 -8.77 -4.89 1.62
N MET A 235 -7.69 -5.60 1.29
CA MET A 235 -7.18 -6.77 2.01
C MET A 235 -5.68 -6.65 2.24
N HIS A 236 -5.10 -7.59 2.98
CA HIS A 236 -3.70 -7.57 3.39
C HIS A 236 -2.98 -8.87 3.02
N PHE A 237 -1.72 -8.75 2.61
CA PHE A 237 -0.80 -9.88 2.58
C PHE A 237 -0.43 -10.30 4.02
N GLY A 238 0.12 -11.51 4.17
CA GLY A 238 0.66 -11.97 5.44
C GLY A 238 -0.36 -12.55 6.43
N HIS A 239 -1.63 -12.67 6.04
CA HIS A 239 -2.70 -13.26 6.85
C HIS A 239 -3.15 -14.59 6.27
N ALA A 240 -3.02 -15.67 7.04
CA ALA A 240 -3.39 -17.03 6.60
C ALA A 240 -4.89 -17.14 6.27
N GLY A 241 -5.74 -16.43 7.03
CA GLY A 241 -7.17 -16.33 6.77
C GLY A 241 -7.51 -15.74 5.41
N THR A 242 -6.76 -14.70 4.98
CA THR A 242 -6.89 -14.09 3.66
C THR A 242 -6.52 -15.08 2.56
N VAL A 243 -5.35 -15.74 2.69
CA VAL A 243 -4.92 -16.77 1.72
C VAL A 243 -6.00 -17.84 1.54
N ALA A 244 -6.55 -18.37 2.64
CA ALA A 244 -7.56 -19.41 2.61
C ALA A 244 -8.94 -18.93 2.09
N ALA A 245 -9.26 -17.63 2.22
CA ALA A 245 -10.52 -17.07 1.78
C ALA A 245 -10.60 -16.81 0.26
N ILE A 246 -9.47 -16.50 -0.40
CA ILE A 246 -9.45 -16.06 -1.81
C ILE A 246 -10.15 -17.04 -2.76
N PRO A 247 -9.93 -18.36 -2.73
CA PRO A 247 -10.62 -19.25 -3.65
C PRO A 247 -12.14 -19.13 -3.56
N ALA A 248 -12.70 -19.14 -2.34
CA ALA A 248 -14.13 -19.01 -2.13
C ALA A 248 -14.67 -17.61 -2.51
N ILE A 249 -13.88 -16.55 -2.32
CA ILE A 249 -14.22 -15.21 -2.77
C ILE A 249 -14.31 -15.18 -4.30
N LEU A 250 -13.32 -15.73 -5.00
CA LEU A 250 -13.29 -15.76 -6.47
C LEU A 250 -14.46 -16.54 -7.04
N ASP A 251 -14.75 -17.71 -6.50
CA ASP A 251 -15.91 -18.53 -6.87
C ASP A 251 -17.24 -17.78 -6.64
N GLY A 252 -17.37 -17.12 -5.49
CA GLY A 252 -18.58 -16.35 -5.16
C GLY A 252 -18.77 -15.10 -6.02
N LEU A 253 -17.68 -14.45 -6.47
CA LEU A 253 -17.73 -13.35 -7.42
C LEU A 253 -18.14 -13.85 -8.81
N ASP A 254 -17.59 -14.96 -9.28
CA ASP A 254 -17.93 -15.57 -10.56
C ASP A 254 -19.40 -15.97 -10.62
N GLN A 255 -19.93 -16.63 -9.58
CA GLN A 255 -21.36 -16.97 -9.46
C GLN A 255 -22.30 -15.76 -9.56
N ARG A 256 -21.82 -14.56 -9.21
CA ARG A 256 -22.55 -13.29 -9.32
C ARG A 256 -22.30 -12.58 -10.66
N GLY A 257 -21.45 -13.15 -11.51
CA GLY A 257 -21.00 -12.56 -12.76
C GLY A 257 -20.16 -11.30 -12.55
N LEU A 258 -19.45 -11.20 -11.42
CA LEU A 258 -18.53 -10.10 -11.09
C LEU A 258 -17.09 -10.52 -11.43
N THR A 259 -16.45 -9.81 -12.34
CA THR A 259 -15.08 -10.13 -12.78
C THR A 259 -14.05 -9.33 -11.97
N PRO A 260 -13.13 -9.98 -11.24
CA PRO A 260 -12.01 -9.31 -10.61
C PRO A 260 -11.05 -8.71 -11.65
N VAL A 261 -10.66 -7.44 -11.46
CA VAL A 261 -9.74 -6.73 -12.34
C VAL A 261 -8.81 -5.83 -11.53
N THR A 262 -7.71 -5.35 -12.13
CA THR A 262 -6.84 -4.34 -11.52
C THR A 262 -7.54 -2.97 -11.45
N ILE A 263 -7.05 -2.09 -10.59
CA ILE A 263 -7.57 -0.71 -10.46
C ILE A 263 -7.46 0.05 -11.78
N SER A 264 -6.35 -0.07 -12.50
CA SER A 264 -6.21 0.59 -13.81
C SER A 264 -7.29 0.11 -14.79
N THR A 265 -7.60 -1.19 -14.78
CA THR A 265 -8.67 -1.75 -15.63
C THR A 265 -10.06 -1.30 -15.17
N LEU A 266 -10.31 -1.27 -13.83
CA LEU A 266 -11.60 -0.85 -13.28
C LEU A 266 -11.90 0.62 -13.60
N LEU A 267 -10.91 1.50 -13.46
CA LEU A 267 -11.05 2.96 -13.60
C LEU A 267 -10.69 3.49 -14.99
N GLY A 268 -10.22 2.63 -15.92
CA GLY A 268 -9.76 3.05 -17.24
C GLY A 268 -8.53 3.96 -17.22
N LEU A 269 -7.61 3.75 -16.27
CA LEU A 269 -6.36 4.52 -16.18
C LEU A 269 -5.40 4.05 -17.28
N ARG A 270 -4.83 5.01 -18.03
CA ARG A 270 -3.89 4.76 -19.13
C ARG A 270 -2.48 5.21 -18.78
#